data_157fafc1da769e9e325d18d4855908f1
#
_entry.id   157fafc1da769e9e325d18d4855908f1
#
_cell.length_a   1.000
_cell.length_b   1.000
_cell.length_c   1.000
_cell.angle_alpha   90.00
_cell.angle_beta   90.00
_cell.angle_gamma   90.00
#
_symmetry.space_group_name_H-M   'P 1'
#
loop_
_entity.id
_entity.type
_entity.pdbx_description
1 polymer ?
#
loop_
_entity_poly.entity_id
_entity_poly.type
_entity_poly.pdbx_seq_one_letter_code
_entity_poly.pdbx_strand_id
1 'polypeptide(L)'
;PQAITVSFNRETVDGDILLDGSHNGYLPNMGIIHHRSFYLASSGNDIRGEDQLIYTGEPGDLPLNAIIRFHLHPRVRTSLIQRGSSALLRPHSGNVWRFRTDGNLKLEDSIYFGSALRQKSEQLVVNKCLEGIRDEGKIIVKWAFRRED
;
A
#
# COMPACT_ATOMS: atom_id res chain seq x y z
N PRO A 1 -1.55 -2.59 -27.41
CA PRO A 1 -1.49 -2.24 -25.98
C PRO A 1 -1.40 -0.73 -25.81
N GLN A 2 -2.14 -0.20 -24.86
CA GLN A 2 -2.08 1.22 -24.53
C GLN A 2 -0.86 1.51 -23.65
N ALA A 3 -0.25 2.66 -23.87
CA ALA A 3 0.85 3.09 -23.03
C ALA A 3 0.36 3.43 -21.61
N ILE A 4 1.10 2.99 -20.60
CA ILE A 4 0.85 3.36 -19.24
C ILE A 4 1.64 4.63 -18.92
N THR A 5 0.96 5.65 -18.46
CA THR A 5 1.60 6.88 -18.01
C THR A 5 1.87 6.80 -16.52
N VAL A 6 3.11 7.05 -16.13
CA VAL A 6 3.53 7.10 -14.73
C VAL A 6 4.10 8.49 -14.48
N SER A 7 3.63 9.14 -13.44
CA SER A 7 4.20 10.39 -12.98
C SER A 7 4.74 10.23 -11.55
N PHE A 8 5.75 10.99 -11.22
CA PHE A 8 6.44 10.88 -9.95
C PHE A 8 6.96 12.24 -9.49
N ASN A 9 6.80 12.53 -8.22
CA ASN A 9 7.30 13.75 -7.61
C ASN A 9 7.91 13.45 -6.25
N ARG A 10 8.98 14.16 -5.91
CA ARG A 10 9.65 14.02 -4.62
C ARG A 10 9.89 15.40 -4.02
N GLU A 11 9.51 15.58 -2.76
CA GLU A 11 9.76 16.78 -1.98
C GLU A 11 10.45 16.43 -0.68
N THR A 12 11.28 17.34 -0.18
CA THR A 12 11.92 17.21 1.13
C THR A 12 11.51 18.40 1.98
N VAL A 13 10.91 18.12 3.14
CA VAL A 13 10.45 19.15 4.09
C VAL A 13 11.05 18.82 5.45
N ASP A 14 11.90 19.70 5.97
CA ASP A 14 12.54 19.54 7.29
C ASP A 14 13.27 18.18 7.48
N GLY A 15 13.88 17.69 6.40
CA GLY A 15 14.57 16.40 6.41
C GLY A 15 13.69 15.19 6.16
N ASP A 16 12.38 15.36 6.15
CA ASP A 16 11.44 14.30 5.80
C ASP A 16 11.27 14.24 4.27
N ILE A 17 10.98 13.07 3.77
CA ILE A 17 10.82 12.83 2.33
C ILE A 17 9.37 12.50 2.03
N LEU A 18 8.78 13.26 1.14
CA LEU A 18 7.46 12.98 0.58
C LEU A 18 7.62 12.47 -0.85
N LEU A 19 7.13 11.29 -1.11
CA LEU A 19 7.10 10.68 -2.44
C LEU A 19 5.66 10.60 -2.93
N ASP A 20 5.48 11.06 -4.15
CA ASP A 20 4.17 11.14 -4.77
C ASP A 20 4.26 10.52 -6.15
N GLY A 21 3.35 9.64 -6.49
CA GLY A 21 3.36 8.98 -7.78
C GLY A 21 1.97 8.57 -8.21
N SER A 22 1.75 8.58 -9.51
CA SER A 22 0.49 8.11 -10.07
C SER A 22 0.72 7.31 -11.34
N HIS A 23 -0.24 6.47 -11.67
CA HIS A 23 -0.26 5.77 -12.94
C HIS A 23 -1.70 5.58 -13.41
N ASN A 24 -1.85 5.38 -14.70
CA ASN A 24 -3.15 5.20 -15.34
C ASN A 24 -3.36 3.77 -15.86
N GLY A 25 -2.62 2.78 -15.32
CA GLY A 25 -2.71 1.40 -15.77
C GLY A 25 -4.09 0.77 -15.66
N TYR A 26 -4.94 1.29 -14.78
CA TYR A 26 -6.31 0.83 -14.61
C TYR A 26 -7.33 1.59 -15.48
N LEU A 27 -6.91 2.67 -16.11
CA LEU A 27 -7.82 3.53 -16.87
C LEU A 27 -8.50 2.81 -18.03
N PRO A 28 -7.80 2.03 -18.86
CA PRO A 28 -8.42 1.38 -20.01
C PRO A 28 -9.53 0.38 -19.65
N ASN A 29 -9.43 -0.26 -18.48
CA ASN A 29 -10.34 -1.33 -18.09
C ASN A 29 -11.38 -0.90 -17.06
N MET A 30 -11.00 0.00 -16.17
CA MET A 30 -11.80 0.35 -14.99
C MET A 30 -12.14 1.83 -14.89
N GLY A 31 -11.53 2.68 -15.71
CA GLY A 31 -11.70 4.12 -15.57
C GLY A 31 -11.13 4.68 -14.28
N ILE A 32 -10.09 4.06 -13.73
CA ILE A 32 -9.47 4.44 -12.45
C ILE A 32 -8.02 4.84 -12.66
N ILE A 33 -7.63 5.94 -12.03
CA ILE A 33 -6.24 6.34 -11.86
C ILE A 33 -5.85 6.04 -10.42
N HIS A 34 -4.72 5.36 -10.23
CA HIS A 34 -4.14 5.10 -8.92
C HIS A 34 -3.04 6.11 -8.63
N HIS A 35 -3.17 6.80 -7.52
CA HIS A 35 -2.20 7.75 -7.02
C HIS A 35 -1.73 7.31 -5.65
N ARG A 36 -0.41 7.19 -5.47
CA ARG A 36 0.20 6.81 -4.18
C ARG A 36 1.14 7.90 -3.72
N SER A 37 1.00 8.31 -2.47
CA SER A 37 1.92 9.21 -1.82
C SER A 37 2.48 8.57 -0.57
N PHE A 38 3.76 8.80 -0.29
CA PHE A 38 4.36 8.39 0.97
C PHE A 38 5.09 9.55 1.62
N TYR A 39 5.11 9.50 2.93
CA TYR A 39 5.90 10.34 3.79
C TYR A 39 6.86 9.47 4.59
N LEU A 40 8.14 9.79 4.52
CA LEU A 40 9.19 9.11 5.29
C LEU A 40 9.82 10.12 6.23
N ALA A 41 9.68 9.88 7.54
CA ALA A 41 10.26 10.75 8.55
C ALA A 41 11.79 10.70 8.50
N SER A 42 12.44 11.84 8.77
CA SER A 42 13.90 11.95 8.79
C SER A 42 14.56 11.02 9.81
N SER A 43 13.84 10.66 10.87
CA SER A 43 14.29 9.69 11.87
C SER A 43 14.38 8.26 11.32
N GLY A 44 13.69 7.97 10.21
CA GLY A 44 13.57 6.61 9.68
C GLY A 44 12.63 5.70 10.48
N ASN A 45 11.88 6.25 11.42
CA ASN A 45 11.04 5.49 12.35
C ASN A 45 9.56 5.47 11.99
N ASP A 46 9.17 6.20 10.94
CA ASP A 46 7.77 6.38 10.56
C ASP A 46 7.67 6.49 9.05
N ILE A 47 6.85 5.65 8.45
CA ILE A 47 6.52 5.70 7.02
C ILE A 47 5.00 5.71 6.93
N ARG A 48 4.46 6.72 6.31
CA ARG A 48 3.00 6.85 6.10
C ARG A 48 2.71 6.96 4.63
N GLY A 49 1.57 6.43 4.23
CA GLY A 49 1.16 6.51 2.85
C GLY A 49 -0.34 6.58 2.67
N GLU A 50 -0.69 7.03 1.49
CA GLU A 50 -2.06 7.03 0.99
C GLU A 50 -2.08 6.46 -0.41
N ASP A 51 -3.03 5.60 -0.67
CA ASP A 51 -3.39 5.19 -2.02
C ASP A 51 -4.73 5.82 -2.35
N GLN A 52 -4.77 6.62 -3.40
CA GLN A 52 -6.00 7.23 -3.92
C GLN A 52 -6.40 6.52 -5.20
N LEU A 53 -7.65 6.09 -5.26
CA LEU A 53 -8.25 5.52 -6.44
C LEU A 53 -9.24 6.56 -6.97
N ILE A 54 -8.93 7.14 -8.11
CA ILE A 54 -9.65 8.27 -8.67
C ILE A 54 -10.47 7.76 -9.85
N TYR A 55 -11.80 7.92 -9.75
CA TYR A 55 -12.71 7.56 -10.81
C TYR A 55 -12.78 8.71 -11.82
N THR A 56 -12.51 8.41 -13.08
CA THR A 56 -12.41 9.42 -14.14
C THR A 56 -13.73 9.72 -14.84
N GLY A 57 -14.78 8.94 -14.54
CA GLY A 57 -16.05 9.02 -15.26
C GLY A 57 -16.07 8.22 -16.55
N GLU A 58 -14.96 7.59 -16.93
CA GLU A 58 -14.90 6.75 -18.12
C GLU A 58 -15.71 5.47 -17.93
N PRO A 59 -16.38 4.96 -18.98
CA PRO A 59 -17.09 3.68 -18.87
C PRO A 59 -16.12 2.56 -18.60
N GLY A 60 -16.52 1.64 -17.74
CA GLY A 60 -15.73 0.47 -17.40
C GLY A 60 -16.41 -0.32 -16.30
N ASP A 61 -15.97 -1.56 -16.12
CA ASP A 61 -16.44 -2.41 -15.05
C ASP A 61 -15.59 -2.13 -13.80
N LEU A 62 -16.23 -1.63 -12.76
CA LEU A 62 -15.56 -1.38 -11.49
C LEU A 62 -15.64 -2.62 -10.60
N PRO A 63 -14.52 -3.07 -10.02
CA PRO A 63 -14.57 -4.13 -9.02
C PRO A 63 -15.26 -3.64 -7.74
N LEU A 64 -15.72 -4.57 -6.91
CA LEU A 64 -16.32 -4.22 -5.62
C LEU A 64 -15.28 -3.69 -4.63
N ASN A 65 -14.04 -4.11 -4.76
CA ASN A 65 -12.98 -3.81 -3.82
C ASN A 65 -11.67 -3.51 -4.54
N ALA A 66 -10.87 -2.65 -3.92
CA ALA A 66 -9.47 -2.49 -4.27
C ALA A 66 -8.60 -3.29 -3.29
N ILE A 67 -7.52 -3.87 -3.80
CA ILE A 67 -6.61 -4.67 -3.00
C ILE A 67 -5.21 -4.06 -3.12
N ILE A 68 -4.61 -3.76 -1.97
CA ILE A 68 -3.26 -3.24 -1.87
C ILE A 68 -2.42 -4.27 -1.14
N ARG A 69 -1.28 -4.63 -1.70
CA ARG A 69 -0.42 -5.68 -1.17
C ARG A 69 0.94 -5.12 -0.78
N PHE A 70 1.40 -5.52 0.40
CA PHE A 70 2.75 -5.21 0.89
C PHE A 70 3.48 -6.53 1.08
N HIS A 71 4.40 -6.84 0.17
CA HIS A 71 5.19 -8.07 0.23
C HIS A 71 6.32 -7.89 1.23
N LEU A 72 6.45 -8.85 2.15
CA LEU A 72 7.42 -8.80 3.21
C LEU A 72 8.60 -9.74 2.91
N HIS A 73 9.77 -9.38 3.42
CA HIS A 73 10.94 -10.24 3.32
C HIS A 73 10.71 -11.52 4.13
N PRO A 74 11.23 -12.71 3.71
CA PRO A 74 11.04 -13.98 4.44
C PRO A 74 11.50 -13.97 5.89
N ARG A 75 12.43 -13.07 6.24
CA ARG A 75 12.95 -12.94 7.60
C ARG A 75 12.09 -12.08 8.52
N VAL A 76 10.99 -11.56 8.01
CA VAL A 76 10.05 -10.78 8.81
C VAL A 76 8.94 -11.72 9.29
N ARG A 77 8.77 -11.81 10.61
CA ARG A 77 7.65 -12.52 11.21
C ARG A 77 6.54 -11.53 11.47
N THR A 78 5.33 -11.89 11.11
CA THR A 78 4.18 -11.00 11.19
C THR A 78 3.09 -11.61 12.04
N SER A 79 2.49 -10.79 12.89
CA SER A 79 1.32 -11.18 13.71
C SER A 79 0.25 -10.11 13.60
N LEU A 80 -0.98 -10.51 13.30
CA LEU A 80 -2.11 -9.60 13.40
C LEU A 80 -2.44 -9.36 14.86
N ILE A 81 -2.77 -8.12 15.21
CA ILE A 81 -3.13 -7.70 16.56
C ILE A 81 -4.39 -6.85 16.52
N GLN A 82 -4.94 -6.50 17.67
CA GLN A 82 -6.12 -5.65 17.80
C GLN A 82 -7.28 -6.16 16.93
N ARG A 83 -7.59 -7.44 17.07
CA ARG A 83 -8.66 -8.12 16.32
C ARG A 83 -8.46 -8.07 14.80
N GLY A 84 -7.20 -8.09 14.35
CA GLY A 84 -6.85 -8.08 12.94
C GLY A 84 -6.80 -6.72 12.30
N SER A 85 -6.91 -5.62 13.06
CA SER A 85 -6.87 -4.26 12.50
C SER A 85 -5.45 -3.69 12.35
N SER A 86 -4.47 -4.32 12.97
CA SER A 86 -3.05 -3.92 12.90
C SER A 86 -2.17 -5.15 12.81
N ALA A 87 -0.91 -4.95 12.45
CA ALA A 87 0.09 -6.01 12.40
C ALA A 87 1.37 -5.59 13.10
N LEU A 88 2.00 -6.54 13.80
CA LEU A 88 3.38 -6.38 14.28
C LEU A 88 4.30 -7.11 13.34
N LEU A 89 5.36 -6.42 12.91
CA LEU A 89 6.38 -6.94 12.02
C LEU A 89 7.67 -7.07 12.82
N ARG A 90 8.18 -8.30 12.93
CA ARG A 90 9.40 -8.60 13.66
C ARG A 90 10.48 -9.05 12.69
N PRO A 91 11.41 -8.15 12.28
CA PRO A 91 12.55 -8.56 11.48
C PRO A 91 13.43 -9.53 12.26
N HIS A 92 14.22 -10.32 11.55
CA HIS A 92 15.19 -11.24 12.16
C HIS A 92 16.16 -10.48 13.07
N SER A 93 16.55 -9.27 12.66
CA SER A 93 17.34 -8.36 13.47
C SER A 93 16.74 -6.97 13.37
N GLY A 94 16.86 -6.20 14.44
CA GLY A 94 16.33 -4.84 14.47
C GLY A 94 15.03 -4.73 15.27
N ASN A 95 14.42 -3.59 15.16
CA ASN A 95 13.27 -3.24 15.97
C ASN A 95 11.97 -3.75 15.38
N VAL A 96 10.98 -3.91 16.25
CA VAL A 96 9.62 -4.26 15.86
C VAL A 96 8.94 -3.05 15.23
N TRP A 97 8.17 -3.30 14.18
CA TRP A 97 7.37 -2.29 13.51
C TRP A 97 5.88 -2.61 13.63
N ARG A 98 5.08 -1.58 13.67
CA ARG A 98 3.63 -1.72 13.65
C ARG A 98 3.10 -1.18 12.32
N PHE A 99 2.26 -1.98 11.67
CA PHE A 99 1.49 -1.57 10.50
C PHE A 99 0.06 -1.27 10.90
N ARG A 100 -0.47 -0.16 10.40
CA ARG A 100 -1.86 0.24 10.57
C ARG A 100 -2.45 0.68 9.24
N THR A 101 -3.74 0.48 9.08
CA THR A 101 -4.47 0.91 7.90
C THR A 101 -5.93 1.19 8.26
N ASP A 102 -6.59 2.03 7.47
CA ASP A 102 -8.03 2.26 7.57
C ASP A 102 -8.85 1.31 6.67
N GLY A 103 -8.18 0.46 5.89
CA GLY A 103 -8.81 -0.62 5.15
C GLY A 103 -8.92 -1.89 5.98
N ASN A 104 -9.47 -2.94 5.38
CA ASN A 104 -9.53 -4.27 6.00
C ASN A 104 -8.22 -5.01 5.77
N LEU A 105 -7.58 -5.42 6.86
CA LEU A 105 -6.26 -6.04 6.83
C LEU A 105 -6.36 -7.55 6.92
N LYS A 106 -5.57 -8.24 6.09
CA LYS A 106 -5.35 -9.69 6.16
C LYS A 106 -3.88 -9.98 6.00
N LEU A 107 -3.47 -11.13 6.52
CA LEU A 107 -2.14 -11.69 6.34
C LEU A 107 -2.28 -12.91 5.42
N GLU A 108 -1.53 -12.93 4.33
CA GLU A 108 -1.56 -14.04 3.36
C GLU A 108 -0.14 -14.51 3.06
N ASP A 109 -0.04 -15.73 2.55
CA ASP A 109 1.22 -16.27 2.08
C ASP A 109 1.67 -15.56 0.81
N SER A 110 2.98 -15.48 0.64
CA SER A 110 3.61 -14.88 -0.53
C SER A 110 4.86 -15.68 -0.89
N ILE A 111 5.51 -15.29 -1.97
CA ILE A 111 6.74 -15.90 -2.43
C ILE A 111 7.74 -14.77 -2.68
N TYR A 112 8.96 -14.97 -2.18
CA TYR A 112 10.05 -14.02 -2.32
C TYR A 112 11.10 -14.58 -3.29
N PHE A 113 11.53 -13.74 -4.22
CA PHE A 113 12.51 -14.09 -5.25
C PHE A 113 13.79 -13.24 -5.17
N GLY A 114 14.13 -12.73 -3.99
CA GLY A 114 15.27 -11.83 -3.82
C GLY A 114 16.64 -12.48 -3.91
N SER A 115 16.70 -13.81 -3.99
CA SER A 115 17.91 -14.59 -4.23
C SER A 115 17.63 -15.60 -5.34
N ALA A 116 18.61 -16.42 -5.72
CA ALA A 116 18.43 -17.46 -6.74
C ALA A 116 17.41 -18.53 -6.32
N LEU A 117 17.05 -18.59 -5.04
CA LEU A 117 16.09 -19.55 -4.51
C LEU A 117 14.77 -18.88 -4.17
N ARG A 118 13.69 -19.57 -4.49
CA ARG A 118 12.33 -19.23 -4.14
C ARG A 118 12.10 -19.51 -2.65
N GLN A 119 11.63 -18.53 -1.90
CA GLN A 119 11.40 -18.65 -0.46
C GLN A 119 9.97 -18.29 -0.11
N LYS A 120 9.43 -18.98 0.89
CA LYS A 120 8.13 -18.61 1.46
C LYS A 120 8.26 -17.32 2.25
N SER A 121 7.30 -16.43 2.06
CA SER A 121 7.19 -15.18 2.78
C SER A 121 5.72 -14.91 3.08
N GLU A 122 5.46 -13.73 3.63
CA GLU A 122 4.11 -13.28 3.91
C GLU A 122 3.84 -11.94 3.24
N GLN A 123 2.58 -11.60 3.08
CA GLN A 123 2.18 -10.30 2.59
C GLN A 123 1.03 -9.76 3.42
N LEU A 124 1.06 -8.45 3.64
CA LEU A 124 -0.08 -7.73 4.19
C LEU A 124 -1.00 -7.36 3.03
N VAL A 125 -2.27 -7.68 3.17
CA VAL A 125 -3.28 -7.40 2.15
C VAL A 125 -4.30 -6.46 2.73
N VAL A 126 -4.44 -5.30 2.11
CA VAL A 126 -5.42 -4.29 2.51
C VAL A 126 -6.54 -4.27 1.48
N ASN A 127 -7.75 -4.52 1.92
CA ASN A 127 -8.94 -4.52 1.10
C ASN A 127 -9.77 -3.28 1.41
N LYS A 128 -10.16 -2.54 0.39
CA LYS A 128 -10.99 -1.34 0.52
C LYS A 128 -12.20 -1.45 -0.40
N CYS A 129 -13.39 -1.32 0.17
CA CYS A 129 -14.64 -1.31 -0.60
C CYS A 129 -14.70 -0.07 -1.49
N LEU A 130 -15.04 -0.26 -2.76
CA LEU A 130 -15.17 0.82 -3.74
C LEU A 130 -16.61 1.33 -3.88
N GLU A 131 -17.50 0.92 -2.98
CA GLU A 131 -18.88 1.44 -2.99
C GLU A 131 -18.86 2.97 -2.87
N GLY A 132 -19.62 3.63 -3.73
CA GLY A 132 -19.71 5.10 -3.73
C GLY A 132 -18.64 5.82 -4.52
N ILE A 133 -17.65 5.13 -5.10
CA ILE A 133 -16.57 5.79 -5.86
C ILE A 133 -17.10 6.58 -7.06
N ARG A 134 -18.19 6.11 -7.68
CA ARG A 134 -18.79 6.82 -8.83
C ARG A 134 -19.40 8.16 -8.42
N ASP A 135 -19.95 8.24 -7.22
CA ASP A 135 -20.56 9.45 -6.69
C ASP A 135 -19.54 10.39 -6.07
N GLU A 136 -18.61 9.85 -5.32
CA GLU A 136 -17.60 10.65 -4.60
C GLU A 136 -16.39 11.03 -5.46
N GLY A 137 -16.16 10.29 -6.54
CA GLY A 137 -15.06 10.53 -7.47
C GLY A 137 -13.75 9.92 -7.06
N LYS A 138 -13.57 9.58 -5.80
CA LYS A 138 -12.34 8.94 -5.31
C LYS A 138 -12.57 8.19 -4.00
N ILE A 139 -11.68 7.25 -3.75
CA ILE A 139 -11.56 6.55 -2.47
C ILE A 139 -10.10 6.55 -2.04
N ILE A 140 -9.86 6.78 -0.76
CA ILE A 140 -8.52 6.89 -0.18
C ILE A 140 -8.32 5.74 0.81
N VAL A 141 -7.17 5.07 0.70
CA VAL A 141 -6.70 4.08 1.67
C VAL A 141 -5.45 4.63 2.33
N LYS A 142 -5.48 4.75 3.66
CA LYS A 142 -4.34 5.22 4.44
C LYS A 142 -3.67 4.04 5.13
N TRP A 143 -2.35 4.10 5.24
CA TRP A 143 -1.57 3.10 5.93
C TRP A 143 -0.29 3.72 6.51
N ALA A 144 0.27 3.05 7.50
CA ALA A 144 1.50 3.51 8.15
C ALA A 144 2.29 2.33 8.69
N PHE A 145 3.62 2.46 8.62
CA PHE A 145 4.58 1.61 9.32
C PHE A 145 5.31 2.49 10.34
N ARG A 146 5.25 2.12 11.59
CA ARG A 146 5.90 2.86 12.66
C ARG A 146 6.73 1.92 13.53
N ARG A 147 7.97 2.33 13.82
CA ARG A 147 8.85 1.57 14.70
C ARG A 147 8.33 1.63 16.14
N GLU A 148 8.23 0.46 16.75
CA GLU A 148 7.90 0.32 18.17
C GLU A 148 9.20 0.21 18.95
N ASP A 149 9.33 0.92 20.01
CA ASP A 149 10.51 0.83 20.89
C ASP A 149 10.20 0.11 22.17
#